data_7d4aaaa4d5e6b09e64c2c7d4d4254629
#
_entry.id   7d4aaaa4d5e6b09e64c2c7d4d4254629
#
_cell.length_a   1.000
_cell.length_b   1.000
_cell.length_c   1.000
_cell.angle_alpha   90.00
_cell.angle_beta   90.00
_cell.angle_gamma   90.00
#
_symmetry.space_group_name_H-M   'P 1'
#
loop_
_entity.id
_entity.type
_entity.pdbx_description
1 polymer ?
#
loop_
_entity_poly.entity_id
_entity_poly.type
_entity_poly.pdbx_seq_one_letter_code
_entity_poly.pdbx_strand_id
1 'polypeptide(L)'
;MKSKFLTAFLAAALAFTVNAADKDKHDHEHAAKAGPTGGKLITEVEPHAEFFVNKENKVEIRFVDDDNKIVAPGEQVVNVTLGDRSAPTKLAFTKDGDKLVSDKAIPSGDALPTIVQIRAKEGEKAVTEKFNLNLAQCPSCKYKEYACTCAHGEEEKK
;
A
#
# COMPACT_ATOMS: atom_id res chain seq x y z
N MET A 1 -49.41 -44.92 -52.33
CA MET A 1 -48.45 -45.70 -51.51
C MET A 1 -47.98 -44.84 -50.35
N LYS A 2 -48.31 -45.25 -49.17
CA LYS A 2 -48.16 -44.46 -47.93
C LYS A 2 -46.87 -44.84 -47.25
N SER A 3 -45.94 -43.90 -47.03
CA SER A 3 -44.83 -44.15 -46.20
C SER A 3 -44.80 -43.07 -45.07
N LYS A 4 -45.00 -43.55 -43.86
CA LYS A 4 -44.95 -42.76 -42.62
C LYS A 4 -43.52 -42.77 -42.10
N PHE A 5 -42.87 -41.62 -42.07
CA PHE A 5 -41.62 -41.48 -41.36
C PHE A 5 -41.88 -40.84 -40.00
N LEU A 6 -41.58 -41.61 -38.96
CA LEU A 6 -41.64 -41.25 -37.56
C LEU A 6 -40.31 -40.56 -37.21
N THR A 7 -40.35 -39.27 -37.00
CA THR A 7 -39.18 -38.51 -36.56
C THR A 7 -39.18 -38.44 -35.04
N ALA A 8 -38.22 -39.13 -34.44
CA ALA A 8 -37.94 -39.03 -33.01
C ALA A 8 -37.15 -37.74 -32.73
N PHE A 9 -37.71 -36.84 -31.93
CA PHE A 9 -37.02 -35.67 -31.39
C PHE A 9 -36.13 -36.10 -30.24
N LEU A 10 -34.83 -36.02 -30.43
CA LEU A 10 -33.85 -36.19 -29.38
C LEU A 10 -33.54 -34.78 -28.79
N ALA A 11 -34.09 -34.50 -27.61
CA ALA A 11 -33.82 -33.29 -26.90
C ALA A 11 -32.44 -33.40 -26.24
N ALA A 12 -31.44 -32.70 -26.78
CA ALA A 12 -30.13 -32.54 -26.17
C ALA A 12 -30.18 -31.37 -25.15
N ALA A 13 -30.19 -31.72 -23.88
CA ALA A 13 -30.03 -30.74 -22.80
C ALA A 13 -28.57 -30.28 -22.74
N LEU A 14 -28.32 -29.06 -23.18
CA LEU A 14 -27.03 -28.39 -22.99
C LEU A 14 -26.95 -27.87 -21.55
N ALA A 15 -26.23 -28.59 -20.70
CA ALA A 15 -25.84 -28.12 -19.38
C ALA A 15 -24.77 -27.05 -19.55
N PHE A 16 -25.14 -25.77 -19.37
CA PHE A 16 -24.16 -24.69 -19.18
C PHE A 16 -23.56 -24.84 -17.82
N THR A 17 -22.34 -25.35 -17.75
CA THR A 17 -21.50 -25.21 -16.56
C THR A 17 -21.00 -23.76 -16.47
N VAL A 18 -21.60 -22.99 -15.57
CA VAL A 18 -21.11 -21.69 -15.18
C VAL A 18 -19.81 -21.94 -14.39
N ASN A 19 -18.67 -21.77 -15.03
CA ASN A 19 -17.41 -21.62 -14.31
C ASN A 19 -17.49 -20.29 -13.54
N ALA A 20 -17.79 -20.38 -12.24
CA ALA A 20 -17.49 -19.31 -11.31
C ALA A 20 -15.97 -19.13 -11.34
N ALA A 21 -15.52 -18.01 -11.89
CA ALA A 21 -14.14 -17.59 -11.77
C ALA A 21 -13.90 -17.34 -10.28
N ASP A 22 -13.22 -18.29 -9.67
CA ASP A 22 -12.61 -18.14 -8.35
C ASP A 22 -11.66 -16.96 -8.46
N LYS A 23 -12.06 -15.83 -7.86
CA LYS A 23 -11.14 -14.74 -7.62
C LYS A 23 -10.23 -15.23 -6.50
N ASP A 24 -9.10 -15.76 -6.88
CA ASP A 24 -7.98 -15.95 -5.98
C ASP A 24 -7.68 -14.61 -5.30
N LYS A 25 -8.29 -14.43 -4.13
CA LYS A 25 -7.76 -13.49 -3.14
C LYS A 25 -6.44 -14.08 -2.70
N HIS A 26 -5.37 -13.61 -3.34
CA HIS A 26 -4.06 -13.74 -2.76
C HIS A 26 -4.06 -12.85 -1.50
N ASP A 27 -4.55 -13.40 -0.39
CA ASP A 27 -4.22 -12.93 0.94
C ASP A 27 -2.73 -13.24 1.15
N HIS A 28 -1.90 -12.36 0.61
CA HIS A 28 -0.53 -12.26 1.06
C HIS A 28 -0.59 -11.67 2.47
N GLU A 29 -0.62 -12.54 3.46
CA GLU A 29 -0.22 -12.20 4.83
C GLU A 29 1.26 -11.80 4.79
N HIS A 30 1.51 -10.59 4.28
CA HIS A 30 2.81 -9.96 4.39
C HIS A 30 2.95 -9.58 5.87
N ALA A 31 3.64 -10.42 6.64
CA ALA A 31 4.09 -10.01 7.95
C ALA A 31 4.71 -8.62 7.81
N ALA A 32 4.15 -7.63 8.48
CA ALA A 32 4.59 -6.24 8.36
C ALA A 32 6.12 -6.19 8.52
N LYS A 33 6.82 -5.72 7.51
CA LYS A 33 8.28 -5.59 7.53
C LYS A 33 8.62 -4.10 7.60
N ALA A 34 9.63 -3.76 8.39
CA ALA A 34 10.21 -2.43 8.31
C ALA A 34 11.12 -2.34 7.07
N GLY A 35 11.19 -1.15 6.50
CA GLY A 35 12.10 -0.89 5.41
C GLY A 35 13.58 -0.89 5.84
N PRO A 36 14.52 -0.77 4.89
CA PRO A 36 15.96 -0.88 5.14
C PRO A 36 16.50 0.19 6.11
N THR A 37 15.85 1.33 6.20
CA THR A 37 16.26 2.40 7.14
C THR A 37 15.44 2.43 8.45
N GLY A 38 14.48 1.52 8.59
CA GLY A 38 13.63 1.38 9.77
C GLY A 38 12.34 2.18 9.71
N GLY A 39 11.93 2.59 8.51
CA GLY A 39 10.64 3.19 8.22
C GLY A 39 9.55 2.17 7.94
N LYS A 40 8.33 2.66 7.73
CA LYS A 40 7.19 1.83 7.33
C LYS A 40 7.32 1.41 5.87
N LEU A 41 7.32 0.11 5.62
CA LEU A 41 7.33 -0.43 4.27
C LEU A 41 5.91 -0.49 3.71
N ILE A 42 5.72 -0.02 2.48
CA ILE A 42 4.49 -0.05 1.69
C ILE A 42 4.73 -0.99 0.51
N THR A 43 4.10 -2.16 0.57
CA THR A 43 4.36 -3.27 -0.37
C THR A 43 3.36 -3.36 -1.52
N GLU A 44 2.28 -2.56 -1.49
CA GLU A 44 1.24 -2.57 -2.53
C GLU A 44 1.63 -1.76 -3.78
N VAL A 45 2.81 -1.22 -3.84
CA VAL A 45 3.38 -0.50 -5.00
C VAL A 45 4.69 -1.15 -5.43
N GLU A 46 4.97 -1.14 -6.75
CA GLU A 46 6.23 -1.62 -7.33
C GLU A 46 6.99 -0.47 -8.02
N PRO A 47 8.28 -0.29 -7.70
CA PRO A 47 9.00 -0.90 -6.57
C PRO A 47 8.38 -0.51 -5.22
N HIS A 48 8.56 -1.35 -4.19
CA HIS A 48 8.05 -1.06 -2.86
C HIS A 48 8.55 0.28 -2.34
N ALA A 49 7.83 0.89 -1.41
CA ALA A 49 8.22 2.20 -0.88
C ALA A 49 8.41 2.15 0.63
N GLU A 50 9.49 2.73 1.12
CA GLU A 50 9.71 2.96 2.54
C GLU A 50 9.37 4.42 2.88
N PHE A 51 8.46 4.62 3.82
CA PHE A 51 8.16 5.91 4.43
C PHE A 51 8.99 6.06 5.71
N PHE A 52 9.88 7.04 5.74
CA PHE A 52 10.77 7.30 6.86
C PHE A 52 10.71 8.78 7.29
N VAL A 53 10.74 9.06 8.59
CA VAL A 53 10.86 10.43 9.12
C VAL A 53 12.26 10.60 9.67
N ASN A 54 12.99 11.56 9.10
CA ASN A 54 14.37 11.83 9.46
C ASN A 54 14.50 12.73 10.73
N LYS A 55 15.73 13.02 11.12
CA LYS A 55 16.03 13.84 12.32
C LYS A 55 15.58 15.31 12.23
N GLU A 56 15.35 15.79 11.01
CA GLU A 56 14.82 17.13 10.72
C GLU A 56 13.29 17.15 10.69
N ASN A 57 12.65 16.05 11.08
CA ASN A 57 11.21 15.82 10.94
C ASN A 57 10.69 15.94 9.50
N LYS A 58 11.53 15.69 8.51
CA LYS A 58 11.12 15.59 7.11
C LYS A 58 10.82 14.14 6.77
N VAL A 59 9.87 13.98 5.86
CA VAL A 59 9.55 12.67 5.29
C VAL A 59 10.53 12.37 4.16
N GLU A 60 11.11 11.18 4.20
CA GLU A 60 11.90 10.59 3.13
C GLU A 60 11.16 9.37 2.59
N ILE A 61 11.04 9.28 1.28
CA ILE A 61 10.50 8.10 0.60
C ILE A 61 11.64 7.47 -0.18
N ARG A 62 11.94 6.21 0.14
CA ARG A 62 12.87 5.37 -0.63
C ARG A 62 12.10 4.30 -1.34
N PHE A 63 12.51 3.98 -2.54
CA PHE A 63 11.99 2.81 -3.24
C PHE A 63 12.94 1.63 -3.02
N VAL A 64 12.38 0.44 -2.90
CA VAL A 64 13.14 -0.79 -2.65
C VAL A 64 12.64 -1.92 -3.53
N ASP A 65 13.54 -2.78 -3.95
CA ASP A 65 13.21 -3.98 -4.69
C ASP A 65 12.74 -5.12 -3.75
N ASP A 66 12.41 -6.27 -4.33
CA ASP A 66 11.96 -7.46 -3.59
C ASP A 66 13.01 -8.00 -2.59
N ASP A 67 14.29 -7.72 -2.86
CA ASP A 67 15.40 -8.04 -1.96
C ASP A 67 15.59 -7.00 -0.84
N ASN A 68 14.68 -6.01 -0.76
CA ASN A 68 14.75 -4.88 0.19
C ASN A 68 15.99 -4.00 0.02
N LYS A 69 16.51 -3.93 -1.21
CA LYS A 69 17.61 -3.01 -1.58
C LYS A 69 17.06 -1.70 -2.12
N ILE A 70 17.67 -0.60 -1.72
CA ILE A 70 17.28 0.74 -2.19
C ILE A 70 17.54 0.86 -3.68
N VAL A 71 16.52 1.29 -4.42
CA VAL A 71 16.59 1.64 -5.85
C VAL A 71 16.31 3.13 -6.05
N ALA A 72 16.97 3.74 -7.02
CA ALA A 72 16.80 5.16 -7.28
C ALA A 72 15.35 5.48 -7.70
N PRO A 73 14.77 6.62 -7.24
CA PRO A 73 13.47 7.06 -7.70
C PRO A 73 13.46 7.27 -9.22
N GLY A 74 12.45 6.71 -9.89
CA GLY A 74 12.20 6.88 -11.33
C GLY A 74 11.14 7.95 -11.58
N GLU A 75 10.00 7.53 -12.18
CA GLU A 75 8.87 8.41 -12.53
C GLU A 75 7.76 8.42 -11.48
N GLN A 76 8.01 7.84 -10.31
CA GLN A 76 7.01 7.72 -9.25
C GLN A 76 6.55 9.10 -8.75
N VAL A 77 5.24 9.21 -8.57
CA VAL A 77 4.61 10.41 -8.01
C VAL A 77 4.11 10.10 -6.61
N VAL A 78 4.62 10.84 -5.63
CA VAL A 78 4.26 10.67 -4.22
C VAL A 78 3.54 11.90 -3.71
N ASN A 79 2.40 11.69 -3.05
CA ASN A 79 1.66 12.70 -2.32
C ASN A 79 1.46 12.22 -0.88
N VAL A 80 1.82 13.04 0.08
CA VAL A 80 1.58 12.77 1.50
C VAL A 80 0.73 13.87 2.10
N THR A 81 -0.30 13.47 2.82
CA THR A 81 -1.19 14.37 3.55
C THR A 81 -1.24 13.93 5.00
N LEU A 82 -0.99 14.87 5.91
CA LEU A 82 -0.93 14.62 7.36
C LEU A 82 -1.87 15.55 8.13
N GLY A 83 -2.29 15.09 9.30
CA GLY A 83 -3.03 15.86 10.27
C GLY A 83 -4.54 15.81 10.07
N ASP A 84 -5.24 16.73 10.70
CA ASP A 84 -6.69 16.79 10.70
C ASP A 84 -7.28 17.17 9.33
N ARG A 85 -8.46 16.64 9.02
CA ARG A 85 -9.16 16.90 7.75
C ARG A 85 -9.54 18.36 7.56
N SER A 86 -9.71 19.11 8.66
CA SER A 86 -10.06 20.53 8.63
C SER A 86 -8.88 21.43 8.25
N ALA A 87 -7.64 20.99 8.55
CA ALA A 87 -6.40 21.70 8.28
C ALA A 87 -5.27 20.74 7.84
N PRO A 88 -5.40 20.04 6.70
CA PRO A 88 -4.44 19.04 6.31
C PRO A 88 -3.12 19.66 5.86
N THR A 89 -2.01 19.09 6.31
CA THR A 89 -0.67 19.42 5.80
C THR A 89 -0.34 18.51 4.62
N LYS A 90 -0.14 19.11 3.45
CA LYS A 90 0.34 18.41 2.24
C LYS A 90 1.83 18.62 2.08
N LEU A 91 2.56 17.56 1.80
CA LEU A 91 3.98 17.59 1.52
C LEU A 91 4.23 17.44 0.01
N ALA A 92 5.09 18.28 -0.52
CA ALA A 92 5.68 18.12 -1.84
C ALA A 92 7.04 17.43 -1.70
N PHE A 93 7.47 16.70 -2.72
CA PHE A 93 8.71 15.94 -2.70
C PHE A 93 9.65 16.36 -3.81
N THR A 94 10.94 16.38 -3.48
CA THR A 94 12.03 16.58 -4.45
C THR A 94 12.99 15.40 -4.39
N LYS A 95 13.56 15.04 -5.52
CA LYS A 95 14.56 13.97 -5.61
C LYS A 95 15.88 14.44 -4.99
N ASP A 96 16.42 13.64 -4.09
CA ASP A 96 17.70 13.82 -3.46
C ASP A 96 18.46 12.49 -3.44
N GLY A 97 19.31 12.29 -4.44
CA GLY A 97 20.05 11.05 -4.62
C GLY A 97 19.12 9.85 -4.88
N ASP A 98 19.12 8.92 -3.97
CA ASP A 98 18.37 7.65 -4.00
C ASP A 98 17.00 7.71 -3.30
N LYS A 99 16.54 8.89 -2.95
CA LYS A 99 15.29 9.12 -2.21
C LYS A 99 14.54 10.36 -2.69
N LEU A 100 13.29 10.45 -2.28
CA LEU A 100 12.48 11.67 -2.34
C LEU A 100 12.43 12.28 -0.94
N VAL A 101 12.59 13.59 -0.82
CA VAL A 101 12.57 14.31 0.47
C VAL A 101 11.47 15.37 0.45
N SER A 102 10.71 15.49 1.53
CA SER A 102 9.65 16.48 1.65
C SER A 102 10.20 17.90 1.71
N ASP A 103 9.43 18.85 1.14
CA ASP A 103 9.71 20.28 1.10
C ASP A 103 9.82 20.90 2.51
N LYS A 104 9.05 20.38 3.44
CA LYS A 104 8.95 20.87 4.82
C LYS A 104 8.86 19.74 5.83
N ALA A 105 9.08 20.07 7.09
CA ALA A 105 8.89 19.16 8.20
C ALA A 105 7.41 18.82 8.41
N ILE A 106 7.15 17.68 9.01
CA ILE A 106 5.81 17.29 9.47
C ILE A 106 5.36 18.22 10.60
N PRO A 107 4.03 18.45 10.75
CA PRO A 107 3.53 19.22 11.88
C PRO A 107 3.80 18.50 13.21
N SER A 108 3.78 19.25 14.30
CA SER A 108 3.87 18.70 15.64
C SER A 108 2.60 17.91 15.97
N GLY A 109 2.75 16.78 16.70
CA GLY A 109 1.64 15.96 17.16
C GLY A 109 2.11 14.55 17.55
N ASP A 110 1.41 13.92 18.48
CA ASP A 110 1.79 12.61 19.01
C ASP A 110 1.42 11.45 18.06
N ALA A 111 0.30 11.58 17.35
CA ALA A 111 -0.14 10.61 16.35
C ALA A 111 -0.92 11.33 15.26
N LEU A 112 -0.28 11.57 14.12
CA LEU A 112 -0.86 12.30 13.00
C LEU A 112 -1.52 11.33 12.02
N PRO A 113 -2.83 11.45 11.76
CA PRO A 113 -3.45 10.75 10.63
C PRO A 113 -2.70 11.05 9.34
N THR A 114 -2.21 10.01 8.68
CA THR A 114 -1.33 10.13 7.52
C THR A 114 -1.91 9.33 6.37
N ILE A 115 -1.94 9.95 5.19
CA ILE A 115 -2.32 9.33 3.93
C ILE A 115 -1.14 9.48 2.98
N VAL A 116 -0.61 8.35 2.54
CA VAL A 116 0.43 8.27 1.52
C VAL A 116 -0.19 7.76 0.23
N GLN A 117 -0.03 8.49 -0.86
CA GLN A 117 -0.49 8.08 -2.19
C GLN A 117 0.70 8.00 -3.11
N ILE A 118 0.91 6.84 -3.71
CA ILE A 118 2.02 6.58 -4.62
C ILE A 118 1.46 6.09 -5.95
N ARG A 119 1.94 6.68 -7.06
CA ARG A 119 1.72 6.18 -8.42
C ARG A 119 3.05 5.73 -8.99
N ALA A 120 3.08 4.65 -9.74
CA ALA A 120 4.29 4.20 -10.42
C ALA A 120 4.74 5.23 -11.46
N LYS A 121 3.80 5.94 -12.10
CA LYS A 121 4.04 7.12 -12.94
C LYS A 121 2.82 8.03 -12.98
N GLU A 122 2.99 9.22 -13.53
CA GLU A 122 1.89 10.17 -13.69
C GLU A 122 0.76 9.58 -14.54
N GLY A 123 -0.50 9.80 -14.11
CA GLY A 123 -1.70 9.29 -14.78
C GLY A 123 -2.11 7.87 -14.37
N GLU A 124 -1.27 7.12 -13.70
CA GLU A 124 -1.64 5.80 -13.19
C GLU A 124 -2.47 5.84 -11.90
N LYS A 125 -3.10 4.72 -11.58
CA LYS A 125 -3.88 4.56 -10.35
C LYS A 125 -2.92 4.67 -9.14
N ALA A 126 -3.32 5.47 -8.15
CA ALA A 126 -2.56 5.57 -6.92
C ALA A 126 -2.83 4.36 -6.01
N VAL A 127 -1.77 3.81 -5.44
CA VAL A 127 -1.82 3.03 -4.21
C VAL A 127 -1.98 4.00 -3.05
N THR A 128 -2.83 3.68 -2.09
CA THR A 128 -3.12 4.55 -0.94
C THR A 128 -2.93 3.78 0.35
N GLU A 129 -1.92 4.18 1.12
CA GLU A 129 -1.67 3.69 2.46
C GLU A 129 -2.14 4.71 3.49
N LYS A 130 -2.78 4.24 4.58
CA LYS A 130 -3.30 5.09 5.66
C LYS A 130 -2.84 4.55 7.00
N PHE A 131 -2.27 5.39 7.82
CA PHE A 131 -1.83 5.04 9.16
C PHE A 131 -1.76 6.27 10.08
N ASN A 132 -1.57 6.04 11.37
CA ASN A 132 -1.25 7.10 12.32
C ASN A 132 0.26 7.20 12.45
N LEU A 133 0.82 8.36 12.10
CA LEU A 133 2.25 8.65 12.25
C LEU A 133 2.55 8.97 13.71
N ASN A 134 2.92 7.95 14.47
CA ASN A 134 3.39 8.08 15.84
C ASN A 134 4.91 7.90 15.89
N LEU A 135 5.63 8.94 16.28
CA LEU A 135 7.10 8.96 16.36
C LEU A 135 7.65 8.42 17.68
N ALA A 136 6.80 8.00 18.62
CA ALA A 136 7.25 7.37 19.84
C ALA A 136 8.03 6.07 19.53
N GLN A 137 8.94 5.70 20.40
CA GLN A 137 9.65 4.43 20.32
C GLN A 137 8.69 3.29 20.68
N CYS A 138 8.60 2.26 19.84
CA CYS A 138 7.86 1.06 20.21
C CYS A 138 8.50 0.39 21.44
N PRO A 139 7.71 0.04 22.47
CA PRO A 139 8.27 -0.58 23.69
C PRO A 139 8.78 -2.01 23.44
N SER A 140 8.31 -2.66 22.36
CA SER A 140 8.57 -4.07 22.08
C SER A 140 9.61 -4.31 20.98
N CYS A 141 10.00 -3.26 20.22
CA CYS A 141 10.99 -3.39 19.16
C CYS A 141 11.84 -2.12 18.98
N LYS A 142 12.81 -2.19 18.06
CA LYS A 142 13.73 -1.09 17.78
C LYS A 142 13.16 0.02 16.88
N TYR A 143 11.93 -0.13 16.38
CA TYR A 143 11.32 0.80 15.44
C TYR A 143 10.45 1.83 16.15
N LYS A 144 10.09 2.88 15.44
CA LYS A 144 9.03 3.81 15.85
C LYS A 144 7.66 3.14 15.70
N GLU A 145 6.67 3.57 16.47
CA GLU A 145 5.32 2.99 16.46
C GLU A 145 4.72 2.92 15.05
N TYR A 146 4.89 3.95 14.23
CA TYR A 146 4.34 3.97 12.85
C TYR A 146 4.97 2.93 11.91
N ALA A 147 6.18 2.46 12.23
CA ALA A 147 6.93 1.46 11.47
C ALA A 147 7.08 0.13 12.24
N CYS A 148 6.38 -0.01 13.36
CA CYS A 148 6.44 -1.19 14.19
C CYS A 148 5.87 -2.41 13.46
N THR A 149 6.58 -3.53 13.57
CA THR A 149 6.22 -4.82 12.96
C THR A 149 5.77 -5.85 14.01
N CYS A 150 5.63 -5.43 15.28
CA CYS A 150 5.13 -6.29 16.34
C CYS A 150 3.62 -6.50 16.15
N ALA A 151 3.14 -7.70 16.41
CA ALA A 151 1.71 -7.97 16.53
C ALA A 151 1.20 -7.34 17.85
N HIS A 152 0.98 -6.03 17.84
CA HIS A 152 0.17 -5.39 18.86
C HIS A 152 -1.27 -5.72 18.52
N GLY A 153 -1.92 -6.52 19.38
CA GLY A 153 -3.34 -6.79 19.20
C GLY A 153 -4.08 -5.46 19.04
N GLU A 154 -4.84 -5.32 17.97
CA GLU A 154 -5.76 -4.21 17.81
C GLU A 154 -6.71 -4.25 19.01
N GLU A 155 -6.47 -3.41 20.01
CA GLU A 155 -7.48 -3.13 21.02
C GLU A 155 -8.62 -2.43 20.29
N GLU A 156 -9.61 -3.23 19.86
CA GLU A 156 -10.90 -2.71 19.46
C GLU A 156 -11.42 -1.84 20.60
N LYS A 157 -11.39 -0.54 20.43
CA LYS A 157 -12.16 0.38 21.26
C LYS A 157 -13.64 0.08 21.03
N LYS A 158 -14.19 -0.65 21.98
CA LYS A 158 -15.61 -0.90 22.16
C LYS A 158 -16.34 0.39 22.52
#